data_dfa6378ebd3617aa2004a93f6cb74ff6
#
_entry.id   dfa6378ebd3617aa2004a93f6cb74ff6
#
_cell.length_a   1.000
_cell.length_b   1.000
_cell.length_c   1.000
_cell.angle_alpha   90.00
_cell.angle_beta   90.00
_cell.angle_gamma   90.00
#
_symmetry.space_group_name_H-M   'P 1'
#
loop_
_entity.id
_entity.type
_entity.pdbx_description
1 polymer ?
#
loop_
_entity_poly.entity_id
_entity_poly.type
_entity_poly.pdbx_seq_one_letter_code
_entity_poly.pdbx_strand_id
1 'polypeptide(L)'
;MEKYILKENINLIYVTAKSFPDGVMEAFENLGKKVDTKNGRSLFGISFPGRDGKIIYKAGANELSEGEAEKLGCESFTVKKGTYNSIFISDFMNNISAVGKAFNEILKDPLIDPNGCCVEMYLNEKDVRCMVRLDPVKLLEE
;
A
#
# COMPACT_ATOMS: atom_id res chain seq x y z
N MET A 1 16.56 3.68 -6.77
CA MET A 1 15.12 3.43 -7.05
C MET A 1 14.99 2.38 -8.13
N GLU A 2 14.13 1.41 -7.91
CA GLU A 2 13.94 0.28 -8.81
C GLU A 2 12.60 0.34 -9.51
N LYS A 3 12.50 -0.32 -10.67
CA LYS A 3 11.21 -0.63 -11.27
C LYS A 3 10.74 -1.98 -10.73
N TYR A 4 9.51 -2.01 -10.24
CA TYR A 4 8.89 -3.24 -9.76
C TYR A 4 7.68 -3.54 -10.63
N ILE A 5 7.62 -4.75 -11.16
CA ILE A 5 6.52 -5.15 -12.04
C ILE A 5 5.55 -6.02 -11.24
N LEU A 6 4.36 -5.50 -10.99
CA LEU A 6 3.28 -6.25 -10.38
C LEU A 6 2.49 -6.92 -11.51
N LYS A 7 2.57 -8.23 -11.58
CA LYS A 7 2.01 -8.99 -12.71
C LYS A 7 0.51 -9.17 -12.65
N GLU A 8 -0.06 -9.16 -11.45
CA GLU A 8 -1.49 -9.35 -11.25
C GLU A 8 -2.02 -8.36 -10.22
N ASN A 9 -3.29 -8.01 -10.34
CA ASN A 9 -3.96 -7.19 -9.33
C ASN A 9 -3.97 -7.92 -7.99
N ILE A 10 -3.81 -7.16 -6.91
CA ILE A 10 -3.93 -7.69 -5.55
C ILE A 10 -5.16 -7.06 -4.92
N ASN A 11 -6.13 -7.88 -4.54
CA ASN A 11 -7.32 -7.41 -3.84
C ASN A 11 -7.06 -7.47 -2.34
N LEU A 12 -7.30 -6.35 -1.68
CA LEU A 12 -7.07 -6.21 -0.24
C LEU A 12 -8.38 -6.12 0.52
N ILE A 13 -8.41 -6.77 1.67
CA ILE A 13 -9.38 -6.47 2.73
C ILE A 13 -8.75 -5.35 3.53
N TYR A 14 -9.47 -4.28 3.86
CA TYR A 14 -8.84 -3.18 4.58
C TYR A 14 -9.70 -2.56 5.66
N VAL A 15 -9.02 -1.86 6.56
CA VAL A 15 -9.61 -1.01 7.58
C VAL A 15 -8.99 0.38 7.40
N THR A 16 -9.82 1.42 7.38
CA THR A 16 -9.34 2.79 7.28
C THR A 16 -8.91 3.29 8.65
N ALA A 17 -7.72 3.87 8.72
CA ALA A 17 -7.23 4.50 9.96
C ALA A 17 -8.05 5.76 10.28
N LYS A 18 -8.25 6.02 11.55
CA LYS A 18 -9.00 7.21 12.00
C LYS A 18 -8.21 8.49 11.78
N SER A 19 -6.89 8.40 11.79
CA SER A 19 -5.98 9.53 11.58
C SER A 19 -4.66 9.01 11.03
N PHE A 20 -3.85 9.91 10.51
CA PHE A 20 -2.54 9.58 9.97
C PHE A 20 -1.51 10.59 10.49
N PRO A 21 -0.35 10.15 11.02
CA PRO A 21 0.07 8.74 11.15
C PRO A 21 -0.38 8.06 12.45
N ASP A 22 -0.99 8.80 13.38
CA ASP A 22 -1.24 8.30 14.74
C ASP A 22 -2.20 7.09 14.79
N GLY A 23 -3.15 7.01 13.87
CA GLY A 23 -4.15 5.94 13.84
C GLY A 23 -3.71 4.68 13.10
N VAL A 24 -2.50 4.62 12.55
CA VAL A 24 -2.05 3.50 11.71
C VAL A 24 -1.99 2.19 12.49
N MET A 25 -1.38 2.20 13.67
CA MET A 25 -1.26 0.97 14.49
C MET A 25 -2.63 0.42 14.88
N GLU A 26 -3.55 1.29 15.28
CA GLU A 26 -4.92 0.88 15.63
C GLU A 26 -5.62 0.25 14.42
N ALA A 27 -5.41 0.80 13.23
CA ALA A 27 -6.00 0.24 12.01
C ALA A 27 -5.53 -1.19 11.75
N PHE A 28 -4.23 -1.47 11.91
CA PHE A 28 -3.71 -2.83 11.77
C PHE A 28 -4.22 -3.76 12.87
N GLU A 29 -4.36 -3.28 14.09
CA GLU A 29 -4.96 -4.05 15.17
C GLU A 29 -6.41 -4.42 14.86
N ASN A 30 -7.18 -3.46 14.35
CA ASN A 30 -8.58 -3.69 13.97
C ASN A 30 -8.68 -4.65 12.78
N LEU A 31 -7.76 -4.55 11.83
CA LEU A 31 -7.68 -5.51 10.73
C LEU A 31 -7.45 -6.93 11.26
N GLY A 32 -6.55 -7.09 12.22
CA GLY A 32 -6.25 -8.37 12.83
C GLY A 32 -7.42 -9.00 13.60
N LYS A 33 -8.40 -8.19 13.99
CA LYS A 33 -9.63 -8.68 14.62
C LYS A 33 -10.62 -9.23 13.59
N LYS A 34 -10.49 -8.83 12.33
CA LYS A 34 -11.38 -9.23 11.25
C LYS A 34 -10.84 -10.38 10.43
N VAL A 35 -9.54 -10.47 10.26
CA VAL A 35 -8.87 -11.51 9.47
C VAL A 35 -7.65 -12.01 10.22
N ASP A 36 -7.30 -13.29 10.01
CA ASP A 36 -6.04 -13.83 10.49
C ASP A 36 -4.93 -13.31 9.57
N THR A 37 -4.08 -12.45 10.11
CA THR A 37 -3.01 -11.80 9.35
C THR A 37 -1.73 -12.65 9.30
N LYS A 38 -1.72 -13.85 9.89
CA LYS A 38 -0.52 -14.68 10.00
C LYS A 38 -0.38 -15.75 8.93
N ASN A 39 -1.48 -16.31 8.46
CA ASN A 39 -1.46 -17.51 7.62
C ASN A 39 -1.55 -17.17 6.13
N GLY A 40 -0.39 -16.96 5.50
CA GLY A 40 -0.29 -16.76 4.07
C GLY A 40 -0.73 -15.39 3.58
N ARG A 41 -0.99 -14.46 4.50
CA ARG A 41 -1.37 -13.10 4.12
C ARG A 41 -0.17 -12.18 4.17
N SER A 42 -0.15 -11.24 3.22
CA SER A 42 0.78 -10.11 3.23
C SER A 42 0.03 -8.88 3.70
N LEU A 43 0.70 -8.02 4.44
CA LEU A 43 0.12 -6.77 4.91
C LEU A 43 0.52 -5.62 3.98
N PHE A 44 -0.38 -4.66 3.84
CA PHE A 44 -0.19 -3.49 2.99
C PHE A 44 -0.64 -2.24 3.70
N GLY A 45 0.03 -1.12 3.40
CA GLY A 45 -0.46 0.19 3.76
C GLY A 45 -0.73 0.97 2.49
N ILE A 46 -1.92 1.53 2.37
CA ILE A 46 -2.31 2.34 1.21
C ILE A 46 -2.59 3.74 1.69
N SER A 47 -1.93 4.74 1.11
CA SER A 47 -2.15 6.13 1.49
C SER A 47 -2.30 7.04 0.29
N PHE A 48 -3.17 8.04 0.42
CA PHE A 48 -3.42 9.03 -0.60
C PHE A 48 -4.07 10.26 0.04
N PRO A 49 -3.95 11.45 -0.59
CA PRO A 49 -4.61 12.63 -0.06
C PRO A 49 -6.12 12.55 -0.26
N GLY A 50 -6.87 12.84 0.81
CA GLY A 50 -8.33 12.95 0.73
C GLY A 50 -8.76 14.31 0.18
N ARG A 51 -10.07 14.52 0.09
CA ARG A 51 -10.64 15.77 -0.44
C ARG A 51 -10.25 17.00 0.35
N ASP A 52 -10.07 16.84 1.66
CA ASP A 52 -9.67 17.93 2.56
C ASP A 52 -8.14 18.13 2.63
N GLY A 53 -7.39 17.37 1.84
CA GLY A 53 -5.93 17.41 1.83
C GLY A 53 -5.28 16.57 2.92
N LYS A 54 -6.04 16.00 3.82
CA LYS A 54 -5.51 15.10 4.85
C LYS A 54 -5.27 13.72 4.25
N ILE A 55 -4.24 13.05 4.74
CA ILE A 55 -3.90 11.71 4.26
C ILE A 55 -4.90 10.69 4.77
N ILE A 56 -5.45 9.91 3.85
CA ILE A 56 -6.24 8.72 4.15
C ILE A 56 -5.30 7.52 4.12
N TYR A 57 -5.36 6.69 5.16
CA TYR A 57 -4.54 5.49 5.26
C TYR A 57 -5.42 4.26 5.45
N LYS A 58 -5.15 3.24 4.65
CA LYS A 58 -5.86 1.96 4.69
C LYS A 58 -4.87 0.86 5.07
N ALA A 59 -5.13 0.19 6.19
CA ALA A 59 -4.38 -1.00 6.59
C ALA A 59 -5.02 -2.20 5.94
N GLY A 60 -4.28 -2.93 5.11
CA GLY A 60 -4.82 -4.00 4.28
C GLY A 60 -4.10 -5.32 4.39
N ALA A 61 -4.81 -6.38 4.02
CA ALA A 61 -4.28 -7.73 3.86
C ALA A 61 -4.88 -8.31 2.57
N ASN A 62 -4.08 -9.08 1.83
CA ASN A 62 -4.56 -9.67 0.58
C ASN A 62 -5.68 -10.69 0.84
N GLU A 63 -6.66 -10.74 -0.04
CA GLU A 63 -7.67 -11.80 -0.02
C GLU A 63 -7.02 -13.14 -0.35
N LEU A 64 -7.44 -14.20 0.35
CA LEU A 64 -7.00 -15.57 0.06
C LEU A 64 -7.97 -16.30 -0.87
N SER A 65 -9.19 -15.78 -1.00
CA SER A 65 -10.18 -16.30 -1.92
C SER A 65 -11.01 -15.14 -2.46
N GLU A 66 -11.54 -15.29 -3.67
CA GLU A 66 -12.35 -14.26 -4.31
C GLU A 66 -13.59 -13.95 -3.46
N GLY A 67 -13.84 -12.66 -3.23
CA GLY A 67 -15.00 -12.19 -2.47
C GLY A 67 -14.87 -12.33 -0.96
N GLU A 68 -13.69 -12.62 -0.45
CA GLU A 68 -13.49 -12.80 0.99
C GLU A 68 -13.85 -11.54 1.80
N ALA A 69 -13.50 -10.35 1.29
CA ALA A 69 -13.81 -9.10 1.97
C ALA A 69 -15.33 -8.96 2.18
N GLU A 70 -16.10 -9.23 1.14
CA GLU A 70 -17.56 -9.16 1.20
C GLU A 70 -18.14 -10.14 2.23
N LYS A 71 -17.60 -11.36 2.26
CA LYS A 71 -18.03 -12.39 3.24
C LYS A 71 -17.77 -11.97 4.67
N LEU A 72 -16.73 -11.19 4.90
CA LEU A 72 -16.35 -10.71 6.22
C LEU A 72 -17.00 -9.37 6.59
N GLY A 73 -17.84 -8.81 5.71
CA GLY A 73 -18.44 -7.51 5.91
C GLY A 73 -17.43 -6.37 5.85
N CYS A 74 -16.34 -6.56 5.11
CA CYS A 74 -15.28 -5.58 4.93
C CYS A 74 -15.30 -4.99 3.53
N GLU A 75 -14.69 -3.82 3.39
CA GLU A 75 -14.49 -3.22 2.07
C GLU A 75 -13.22 -3.77 1.43
N SER A 76 -13.17 -3.73 0.11
CA SER A 76 -12.02 -4.19 -0.65
C SER A 76 -11.38 -3.04 -1.43
N PHE A 77 -10.06 -3.16 -1.64
CA PHE A 77 -9.27 -2.22 -2.42
C PHE A 77 -8.34 -3.01 -3.34
N THR A 78 -8.22 -2.58 -4.59
CA THR A 78 -7.36 -3.26 -5.56
C THR A 78 -6.06 -2.51 -5.77
N VAL A 79 -4.94 -3.18 -5.50
CA VAL A 79 -3.61 -2.72 -5.93
C VAL A 79 -3.46 -3.19 -7.37
N LYS A 80 -3.42 -2.25 -8.30
CA LYS A 80 -3.47 -2.56 -9.73
C LYS A 80 -2.14 -3.08 -10.26
N LYS A 81 -2.20 -4.08 -11.11
CA LYS A 81 -1.02 -4.55 -11.84
C LYS A 81 -0.41 -3.43 -12.68
N GLY A 82 0.87 -3.52 -12.94
CA GLY A 82 1.58 -2.53 -13.74
C GLY A 82 3.01 -2.34 -13.26
N THR A 83 3.66 -1.33 -13.82
CA THR A 83 5.02 -0.96 -13.45
C THR A 83 4.98 0.09 -12.35
N TYR A 84 5.76 -0.13 -11.32
CA TYR A 84 5.86 0.75 -10.14
C TYR A 84 7.29 1.26 -9.99
N ASN A 85 7.43 2.52 -9.59
CA ASN A 85 8.69 2.96 -8.98
C ASN A 85 8.70 2.45 -7.56
N SER A 86 9.82 1.88 -7.12
CA SER A 86 9.89 1.31 -5.79
C SER A 86 11.22 1.55 -5.11
N ILE A 87 11.17 1.61 -3.78
CA ILE A 87 12.35 1.67 -2.91
C ILE A 87 12.13 0.63 -1.82
N PHE A 88 13.09 -0.29 -1.70
CA PHE A 88 13.11 -1.29 -0.64
C PHE A 88 13.76 -0.70 0.60
N ILE A 89 13.14 -0.90 1.76
CA ILE A 89 13.68 -0.45 3.04
C ILE A 89 13.78 -1.66 3.96
N SER A 90 15.00 -1.96 4.40
CA SER A 90 15.24 -3.00 5.41
C SER A 90 15.14 -2.40 6.80
N ASP A 91 14.69 -3.19 7.76
CA ASP A 91 14.62 -2.82 9.17
C ASP A 91 13.88 -1.48 9.39
N PHE A 92 12.71 -1.36 8.79
CA PHE A 92 11.97 -0.08 8.75
C PHE A 92 11.54 0.41 10.14
N MET A 93 11.33 -0.49 11.11
CA MET A 93 10.96 -0.10 12.47
C MET A 93 12.04 0.74 13.15
N ASN A 94 13.31 0.50 12.83
CA ASN A 94 14.43 1.28 13.31
C ASN A 94 14.79 2.44 12.39
N ASN A 95 14.00 2.65 11.32
CA ASN A 95 14.26 3.68 10.33
C ASN A 95 12.95 4.19 9.72
N ILE A 96 11.99 4.52 10.58
CA ILE A 96 10.63 4.89 10.15
C ILE A 96 10.62 6.10 9.22
N SER A 97 11.50 7.07 9.46
CA SER A 97 11.60 8.27 8.61
C SER A 97 12.00 7.94 7.17
N ALA A 98 12.62 6.79 6.93
CA ALA A 98 13.03 6.38 5.58
C ALA A 98 11.81 6.11 4.68
N VAL A 99 10.68 5.68 5.25
CA VAL A 99 9.45 5.43 4.48
C VAL A 99 8.94 6.73 3.86
N GLY A 100 8.84 7.79 4.65
CA GLY A 100 8.41 9.10 4.14
C GLY A 100 9.38 9.66 3.11
N LYS A 101 10.68 9.52 3.35
CA LYS A 101 11.71 9.97 2.40
C LYS A 101 11.64 9.21 1.08
N ALA A 102 11.37 7.90 1.16
CA ALA A 102 11.23 7.07 -0.03
C ALA A 102 10.07 7.55 -0.91
N PHE A 103 8.91 7.79 -0.32
CA PHE A 103 7.77 8.29 -1.08
C PHE A 103 8.03 9.69 -1.65
N ASN A 104 8.71 10.56 -0.92
CA ASN A 104 9.07 11.88 -1.45
C ASN A 104 9.94 11.76 -2.71
N GLU A 105 10.88 10.82 -2.73
CA GLU A 105 11.71 10.56 -3.92
C GLU A 105 10.90 9.97 -5.07
N ILE A 106 10.07 8.96 -4.77
CA ILE A 106 9.26 8.30 -5.78
C ILE A 106 8.32 9.28 -6.47
N LEU A 107 7.68 10.16 -5.69
CA LEU A 107 6.67 11.09 -6.20
C LEU A 107 7.24 12.23 -7.04
N LYS A 108 8.56 12.38 -7.11
CA LYS A 108 9.20 13.38 -8.00
C LYS A 108 9.17 12.97 -9.47
N ASP A 109 8.94 11.71 -9.77
CA ASP A 109 8.93 11.21 -11.14
C ASP A 109 7.67 11.69 -11.86
N PRO A 110 7.82 12.40 -13.01
CA PRO A 110 6.66 12.89 -13.76
C PRO A 110 5.82 11.78 -14.41
N LEU A 111 6.34 10.55 -14.46
CA LEU A 111 5.62 9.40 -15.03
C LEU A 111 4.64 8.75 -14.04
N ILE A 112 4.57 9.23 -12.80
CA ILE A 112 3.66 8.71 -11.79
C ILE A 112 2.21 8.83 -12.28
N ASP A 113 1.43 7.79 -11.99
CA ASP A 113 -0.01 7.77 -12.24
C ASP A 113 -0.69 8.79 -11.33
N PRO A 114 -1.34 9.83 -11.88
CA PRO A 114 -1.98 10.86 -11.04
C PRO A 114 -3.16 10.32 -10.23
N ASN A 115 -3.71 9.17 -10.61
CA ASN A 115 -4.79 8.50 -9.89
C ASN A 115 -4.27 7.37 -9.01
N GLY A 116 -2.97 7.26 -8.86
CA GLY A 116 -2.34 6.24 -8.04
C GLY A 116 -2.32 6.61 -6.57
N CYS A 117 -1.79 5.70 -5.78
CA CYS A 117 -1.63 5.87 -4.34
C CYS A 117 -0.25 5.40 -3.92
N CYS A 118 0.15 5.78 -2.71
CA CYS A 118 1.37 5.26 -2.09
C CYS A 118 1.07 3.87 -1.53
N VAL A 119 1.89 2.89 -1.88
CA VAL A 119 1.73 1.50 -1.44
C VAL A 119 2.93 1.09 -0.61
N GLU A 120 2.67 0.65 0.61
CA GLU A 120 3.65 -0.04 1.46
C GLU A 120 3.33 -1.52 1.38
N MET A 121 4.24 -2.29 0.81
CA MET A 121 4.09 -3.74 0.76
C MET A 121 5.05 -4.34 1.78
N TYR A 122 4.51 -4.86 2.88
CA TYR A 122 5.30 -5.42 3.96
C TYR A 122 5.72 -6.84 3.59
N LEU A 123 7.01 -7.04 3.39
CA LEU A 123 7.56 -8.31 2.92
C LEU A 123 7.75 -9.30 4.06
N ASN A 124 7.95 -8.78 5.27
CA ASN A 124 8.09 -9.52 6.52
C ASN A 124 8.00 -8.51 7.67
N GLU A 125 8.36 -8.90 8.88
CA GLU A 125 8.27 -8.02 10.05
C GLU A 125 9.30 -6.87 10.03
N LYS A 126 10.31 -6.93 9.16
CA LYS A 126 11.42 -5.98 9.14
C LYS A 126 11.48 -5.15 7.88
N ASP A 127 11.03 -5.68 6.76
CA ASP A 127 11.28 -5.09 5.44
C ASP A 127 9.99 -4.64 4.78
N VAL A 128 10.05 -3.50 4.12
CA VAL A 128 8.92 -2.93 3.39
C VAL A 128 9.38 -2.44 2.03
N ARG A 129 8.54 -2.62 1.02
CA ARG A 129 8.70 -2.02 -0.30
C ARG A 129 7.72 -0.86 -0.41
N CYS A 130 8.28 0.34 -0.57
CA CYS A 130 7.49 1.53 -0.85
C CYS A 130 7.39 1.68 -2.35
N MET A 131 6.17 1.80 -2.89
CA MET A 131 6.00 1.87 -4.34
C MET A 131 4.80 2.70 -4.76
N VAL A 132 4.89 3.29 -5.96
CA VAL A 132 3.79 4.04 -6.59
C VAL A 132 3.75 3.66 -8.06
N ARG A 133 2.53 3.40 -8.55
CA ARG A 133 2.31 2.98 -9.92
C ARG A 133 2.68 4.09 -10.90
N LEU A 134 3.31 3.71 -12.00
CA LEU A 134 3.55 4.60 -13.12
C LEU A 134 2.33 4.58 -14.04
N ASP A 135 2.06 5.73 -14.67
CA ASP A 135 0.93 5.85 -15.60
C ASP A 135 1.22 5.03 -16.87
N PRO A 136 0.41 3.99 -17.17
CA PRO A 136 0.65 3.17 -18.36
C PRO A 136 0.64 3.97 -19.67
N VAL A 137 -0.18 5.02 -19.73
CA VAL A 137 -0.26 5.87 -20.94
C VAL A 137 1.04 6.64 -21.12
N LYS A 138 1.56 7.24 -20.04
CA LYS A 138 2.84 7.98 -20.11
C LYS A 138 4.00 7.06 -20.45
N LEU A 139 3.98 5.82 -19.97
CA LEU A 139 5.02 4.84 -20.31
C LEU A 139 5.05 4.50 -21.79
N LEU A 140 3.89 4.47 -22.45
CA LEU A 140 3.79 4.21 -23.88
C LEU A 140 4.33 5.37 -24.73
N GLU A 141 4.35 6.58 -24.18
CA GLU A 141 4.85 7.78 -24.85
C GLU A 141 6.38 7.92 -24.74
N GLU A 142 6.99 7.13 -23.90
CA GLU A 142 8.44 7.07 -23.76
C GLU A 142 9.06 6.22 -24.91
#